data_fbe92adf3f61428e981829a5472ea316
#
_entry.id   fbe92adf3f61428e981829a5472ea316
#
_cell.length_a   1.000
_cell.length_b   1.000
_cell.length_c   1.000
_cell.angle_alpha   90.00
_cell.angle_beta   90.00
_cell.angle_gamma   90.00
#
_symmetry.space_group_name_H-M   'P 1'
#
loop_
_entity.id
_entity.type
_entity.pdbx_description
1 polymer ?
#
loop_
_entity_poly.entity_id
_entity_poly.type
_entity_poly.pdbx_seq_one_letter_code
_entity_poly.pdbx_strand_id
1 'polypeptide(L)'
;LGDVYKRQGSTPEYALRYLLTENGIDPDNDVTIDWKSEHSECVAALASGQASVALLPQPFVTVAQSKIEGLRMALDLNAEWDALDNGSALITGVIVARRAVVEENPAAVNEFLKKYAASVDWVNANTADAAALIGEYSIVDAAVAEKALPYCNIVCLTGADLLEALPGYLEVLYNCLLYTSP
;
A
#
# COMPACT_ATOMS: atom_id res chain seq x y z
N LEU A 1 -13.75 19.80 -6.67
CA LEU A 1 -13.13 18.51 -6.39
C LEU A 1 -12.08 18.74 -5.30
N GLY A 2 -12.03 17.88 -4.28
CA GLY A 2 -11.24 18.14 -3.06
C GLY A 2 -9.74 17.98 -3.28
N ASP A 3 -8.95 18.60 -2.40
CA ASP A 3 -7.51 18.46 -2.37
C ASP A 3 -7.12 17.07 -1.84
N VAL A 4 -6.20 16.39 -2.53
CA VAL A 4 -5.65 15.09 -2.11
C VAL A 4 -4.22 15.30 -1.64
N TYR A 5 -3.90 14.85 -0.42
CA TYR A 5 -2.58 15.01 0.19
C TYR A 5 -1.78 13.72 0.13
N LYS A 6 -0.57 13.76 -0.47
CA LYS A 6 0.31 12.59 -0.61
C LYS A 6 1.79 12.92 -0.84
N ARG A 7 2.66 11.89 -0.67
CA ARG A 7 4.11 11.95 -0.89
C ARG A 7 4.46 11.87 -2.38
N GLN A 8 5.21 12.87 -2.88
CA GLN A 8 5.67 12.96 -4.27
C GLN A 8 6.79 11.94 -4.60
N GLY A 9 6.83 11.45 -5.84
CA GLY A 9 7.88 10.54 -6.33
C GLY A 9 7.82 9.13 -5.72
N SER A 10 6.63 8.67 -5.31
CA SER A 10 6.45 7.39 -4.67
C SER A 10 5.39 6.54 -5.38
N THR A 11 5.48 5.22 -5.22
CA THR A 11 4.52 4.25 -5.77
C THR A 11 3.05 4.66 -5.62
N PRO A 12 2.60 5.14 -4.44
CA PRO A 12 1.23 5.59 -4.30
C PRO A 12 0.85 6.82 -5.15
N GLU A 13 1.79 7.69 -5.54
CA GLU A 13 1.50 8.76 -6.49
C GLU A 13 1.16 8.20 -7.85
N TYR A 14 1.97 7.27 -8.34
CA TYR A 14 1.74 6.64 -9.64
C TYR A 14 0.45 5.84 -9.66
N ALA A 15 0.17 5.08 -8.60
CA ALA A 15 -1.08 4.34 -8.45
C ALA A 15 -2.30 5.27 -8.45
N LEU A 16 -2.24 6.40 -7.72
CA LEU A 16 -3.33 7.39 -7.72
C LEU A 16 -3.53 8.00 -9.10
N ARG A 17 -2.47 8.46 -9.76
CA ARG A 17 -2.54 9.04 -11.09
C ARG A 17 -3.11 8.06 -12.11
N TYR A 18 -2.67 6.82 -12.07
CA TYR A 18 -3.16 5.76 -12.92
C TYR A 18 -4.67 5.53 -12.69
N LEU A 19 -5.09 5.31 -11.45
CA LEU A 19 -6.51 5.12 -11.12
C LEU A 19 -7.39 6.29 -11.54
N LEU A 20 -6.93 7.53 -11.36
CA LEU A 20 -7.66 8.72 -11.82
C LEU A 20 -7.82 8.69 -13.34
N THR A 21 -6.73 8.45 -14.07
CA THR A 21 -6.72 8.43 -15.53
C THR A 21 -7.63 7.33 -16.10
N GLU A 22 -7.58 6.11 -15.55
CA GLU A 22 -8.43 4.99 -15.98
C GLU A 22 -9.93 5.26 -15.70
N ASN A 23 -10.23 6.13 -14.75
CA ASN A 23 -11.59 6.60 -14.48
C ASN A 23 -11.95 7.91 -15.22
N GLY A 24 -11.17 8.33 -16.19
CA GLY A 24 -11.44 9.51 -17.02
C GLY A 24 -11.26 10.84 -16.30
N ILE A 25 -10.48 10.86 -15.22
CA ILE A 25 -10.15 12.06 -14.44
C ILE A 25 -8.71 12.44 -14.75
N ASP A 26 -8.48 13.65 -15.28
CA ASP A 26 -7.12 14.16 -15.50
C ASP A 26 -6.49 14.59 -14.18
N PRO A 27 -5.41 13.91 -13.71
CA PRO A 27 -4.80 14.20 -12.43
C PRO A 27 -4.13 15.59 -12.35
N ASP A 28 -3.90 16.25 -13.48
CA ASP A 28 -3.24 17.55 -13.52
C ASP A 28 -4.22 18.71 -13.75
N ASN A 29 -5.42 18.44 -14.30
CA ASN A 29 -6.38 19.47 -14.63
C ASN A 29 -7.72 19.37 -13.87
N ASP A 30 -8.16 18.16 -13.50
CA ASP A 30 -9.48 17.95 -12.89
C ASP A 30 -9.44 17.92 -11.36
N VAL A 31 -8.27 17.70 -10.77
CA VAL A 31 -8.07 17.63 -9.32
C VAL A 31 -6.87 18.48 -8.90
N THR A 32 -6.89 18.97 -7.67
CA THR A 32 -5.71 19.57 -7.04
C THR A 32 -5.10 18.57 -6.07
N ILE A 33 -3.85 18.18 -6.30
CA ILE A 33 -3.12 17.26 -5.43
C ILE A 33 -2.03 18.04 -4.70
N ASP A 34 -2.13 18.11 -3.37
CA ASP A 34 -1.09 18.70 -2.52
C ASP A 34 -0.18 17.59 -1.98
N TRP A 35 1.08 17.62 -2.37
CA TRP A 35 2.08 16.60 -2.03
C TRP A 35 2.75 16.91 -0.70
N LYS A 36 2.75 15.94 0.23
CA LYS A 36 3.42 16.03 1.53
C LYS A 36 4.59 15.05 1.61
N SER A 37 5.59 15.42 2.40
CA SER A 37 6.77 14.58 2.64
C SER A 37 6.48 13.40 3.54
N GLU A 38 5.60 13.58 4.54
CA GLU A 38 5.31 12.59 5.56
C GLU A 38 3.80 12.30 5.67
N HIS A 39 3.45 11.05 5.96
CA HIS A 39 2.04 10.65 6.15
C HIS A 39 1.39 11.36 7.34
N SER A 40 2.17 11.68 8.38
CA SER A 40 1.70 12.44 9.54
C SER A 40 1.24 13.86 9.18
N GLU A 41 1.82 14.48 8.16
CA GLU A 41 1.39 15.80 7.66
C GLU A 41 0.02 15.71 6.99
N CYS A 42 -0.26 14.62 6.25
CA CYS A 42 -1.57 14.37 5.67
C CYS A 42 -2.64 14.18 6.77
N VAL A 43 -2.31 13.44 7.82
CA VAL A 43 -3.20 13.27 8.99
C VAL A 43 -3.45 14.62 9.68
N ALA A 44 -2.43 15.45 9.84
CA ALA A 44 -2.57 16.78 10.42
C ALA A 44 -3.43 17.72 9.56
N ALA A 45 -3.28 17.67 8.24
CA ALA A 45 -4.09 18.45 7.30
C ALA A 45 -5.58 18.07 7.36
N LEU A 46 -5.90 16.76 7.46
CA LEU A 46 -7.26 16.30 7.70
C LEU A 46 -7.80 16.79 9.05
N ALA A 47 -7.00 16.64 10.12
CA ALA A 47 -7.42 17.02 11.47
C ALA A 47 -7.65 18.52 11.63
N SER A 48 -6.91 19.35 10.90
CA SER A 48 -7.09 20.83 10.92
C SER A 48 -8.17 21.32 9.95
N GLY A 49 -8.79 20.44 9.14
CA GLY A 49 -9.76 20.82 8.13
C GLY A 49 -9.15 21.51 6.89
N GLN A 50 -7.83 21.50 6.74
CA GLN A 50 -7.16 22.00 5.54
C GLN A 50 -7.38 21.08 4.34
N ALA A 51 -7.58 19.78 4.60
CA ALA A 51 -7.93 18.79 3.60
C ALA A 51 -9.24 18.09 3.99
N SER A 52 -10.07 17.78 3.00
CA SER A 52 -11.28 16.96 3.17
C SER A 52 -11.06 15.51 2.72
N VAL A 53 -10.04 15.26 1.92
CA VAL A 53 -9.65 13.95 1.40
C VAL A 53 -8.14 13.77 1.55
N ALA A 54 -7.71 12.59 1.94
CA ALA A 54 -6.29 12.23 1.90
C ALA A 54 -6.12 10.78 1.46
N LEU A 55 -5.02 10.52 0.76
CA LEU A 55 -4.57 9.17 0.44
C LEU A 55 -3.50 8.76 1.46
N LEU A 56 -3.78 7.73 2.22
CA LEU A 56 -2.93 7.23 3.30
C LEU A 56 -2.79 5.71 3.22
N PRO A 57 -1.62 5.15 3.52
CA PRO A 57 -1.50 3.71 3.73
C PRO A 57 -1.95 3.31 5.14
N GLN A 58 -2.18 2.03 5.36
CA GLN A 58 -2.20 1.50 6.71
C GLN A 58 -0.78 1.53 7.32
N PRO A 59 -0.64 1.78 8.62
CA PRO A 59 -1.71 2.00 9.62
C PRO A 59 -2.19 3.46 9.75
N PHE A 60 -1.73 4.39 8.91
CA PHE A 60 -2.05 5.82 9.03
C PHE A 60 -3.54 6.13 8.83
N VAL A 61 -4.26 5.35 8.01
CA VAL A 61 -5.72 5.44 7.89
C VAL A 61 -6.37 5.18 9.25
N THR A 62 -5.99 4.08 9.92
CA THR A 62 -6.50 3.72 11.24
C THR A 62 -6.16 4.77 12.30
N VAL A 63 -4.95 5.32 12.28
CA VAL A 63 -4.53 6.42 13.17
C VAL A 63 -5.38 7.67 12.91
N ALA A 64 -5.61 8.04 11.67
CA ALA A 64 -6.44 9.21 11.33
C ALA A 64 -7.88 9.03 11.82
N GLN A 65 -8.49 7.87 11.56
CA GLN A 65 -9.84 7.55 12.02
C GLN A 65 -9.97 7.52 13.54
N SER A 66 -8.91 7.16 14.26
CA SER A 66 -8.93 7.20 15.73
C SER A 66 -8.88 8.61 16.33
N LYS A 67 -8.40 9.59 15.56
CA LYS A 67 -8.20 10.98 15.98
C LYS A 67 -9.28 11.94 15.47
N ILE A 68 -9.93 11.60 14.38
CA ILE A 68 -10.84 12.50 13.67
C ILE A 68 -12.23 11.87 13.66
N GLU A 69 -13.14 12.43 14.43
CA GLU A 69 -14.53 11.95 14.51
C GLU A 69 -15.22 12.07 13.13
N GLY A 70 -15.94 11.01 12.73
CA GLY A 70 -16.64 10.97 11.45
C GLY A 70 -15.77 10.72 10.22
N LEU A 71 -14.46 10.59 10.38
CA LEU A 71 -13.58 10.23 9.27
C LEU A 71 -13.84 8.79 8.83
N ARG A 72 -14.12 8.60 7.55
CA ARG A 72 -14.35 7.29 6.93
C ARG A 72 -13.38 7.01 5.81
N MET A 73 -13.09 5.75 5.56
CA MET A 73 -12.47 5.31 4.31
C MET A 73 -13.53 5.44 3.20
N ALA A 74 -13.25 6.25 2.20
CA ALA A 74 -14.15 6.49 1.08
C ALA A 74 -13.95 5.46 -0.03
N LEU A 75 -12.69 5.13 -0.34
CA LEU A 75 -12.27 4.18 -1.36
C LEU A 75 -11.12 3.33 -0.82
N ASP A 76 -11.10 2.07 -1.21
CA ASP A 76 -9.96 1.16 -1.06
C ASP A 76 -9.27 1.02 -2.42
N LEU A 77 -8.03 1.49 -2.52
CA LEU A 77 -7.33 1.50 -3.80
C LEU A 77 -7.00 0.10 -4.34
N ASN A 78 -6.93 -0.94 -3.48
CA ASN A 78 -6.82 -2.31 -4.00
C ASN A 78 -8.11 -2.72 -4.71
N ALA A 79 -9.27 -2.47 -4.09
CA ALA A 79 -10.56 -2.77 -4.69
C ALA A 79 -10.79 -1.98 -6.00
N GLU A 80 -10.40 -0.70 -6.03
CA GLU A 80 -10.49 0.12 -7.24
C GLU A 80 -9.52 -0.36 -8.34
N TRP A 81 -8.33 -0.86 -7.96
CA TRP A 81 -7.38 -1.44 -8.91
C TRP A 81 -7.89 -2.75 -9.49
N ASP A 82 -8.41 -3.64 -8.64
CA ASP A 82 -8.96 -4.93 -9.06
C ASP A 82 -10.18 -4.73 -9.99
N ALA A 83 -10.96 -3.68 -9.78
CA ALA A 83 -12.11 -3.34 -10.62
C ALA A 83 -11.73 -2.92 -12.06
N LEU A 84 -10.46 -2.53 -12.30
CA LEU A 84 -9.98 -2.22 -13.65
C LEU A 84 -9.82 -3.47 -14.53
N ASP A 85 -9.73 -4.66 -13.94
CA ASP A 85 -9.53 -5.95 -14.63
C ASP A 85 -8.38 -5.93 -15.66
N ASN A 86 -7.28 -5.29 -15.28
CA ASN A 86 -6.12 -5.02 -16.14
C ASN A 86 -5.05 -6.12 -16.12
N GLY A 87 -5.36 -7.29 -15.51
CA GLY A 87 -4.45 -8.42 -15.40
C GLY A 87 -3.27 -8.20 -14.45
N SER A 88 -3.33 -7.19 -13.58
CA SER A 88 -2.31 -6.91 -12.58
C SER A 88 -2.90 -6.72 -11.19
N ALA A 89 -2.05 -6.71 -10.15
CA ALA A 89 -2.45 -6.41 -8.79
C ALA A 89 -1.67 -5.20 -8.25
N LEU A 90 -2.27 -4.43 -7.34
CA LEU A 90 -1.60 -3.31 -6.66
C LEU A 90 -0.59 -3.85 -5.64
N ILE A 91 0.67 -4.04 -6.08
CA ILE A 91 1.75 -4.63 -5.28
C ILE A 91 2.61 -3.52 -4.68
N THR A 92 2.46 -3.27 -3.39
CA THR A 92 3.15 -2.16 -2.70
C THR A 92 4.52 -2.53 -2.14
N GLY A 93 4.82 -3.82 -2.00
CA GLY A 93 6.09 -4.29 -1.48
C GLY A 93 6.47 -5.68 -2.00
N VAL A 94 7.77 -5.90 -2.19
CA VAL A 94 8.32 -7.18 -2.61
C VAL A 94 9.57 -7.52 -1.79
N ILE A 95 9.83 -8.81 -1.60
CA ILE A 95 11.09 -9.30 -1.04
C ILE A 95 12.03 -9.61 -2.20
N VAL A 96 13.22 -9.03 -2.15
CA VAL A 96 14.27 -9.28 -3.15
C VAL A 96 15.46 -9.99 -2.52
N ALA A 97 16.06 -10.90 -3.27
CA ALA A 97 17.29 -11.57 -2.88
C ALA A 97 18.38 -11.38 -3.94
N ARG A 98 19.63 -11.25 -3.51
CA ARG A 98 20.76 -11.24 -4.46
C ARG A 98 20.84 -12.60 -5.17
N ARG A 99 21.07 -12.59 -6.49
CA ARG A 99 21.17 -13.78 -7.31
C ARG A 99 22.14 -14.81 -6.71
N ALA A 100 23.34 -14.39 -6.29
CA ALA A 100 24.33 -15.25 -5.66
C ALA A 100 23.79 -16.00 -4.43
N VAL A 101 22.99 -15.35 -3.58
CA VAL A 101 22.37 -16.00 -2.41
C VAL A 101 21.41 -17.11 -2.83
N VAL A 102 20.63 -16.87 -3.89
CA VAL A 102 19.67 -17.85 -4.41
C VAL A 102 20.38 -19.05 -5.04
N GLU A 103 21.45 -18.80 -5.80
CA GLU A 103 22.22 -19.84 -6.50
C GLU A 103 23.08 -20.66 -5.52
N GLU A 104 23.72 -20.03 -4.54
CA GLU A 104 24.61 -20.69 -3.59
C GLU A 104 23.85 -21.39 -2.45
N ASN A 105 22.66 -20.89 -2.08
CA ASN A 105 21.92 -21.37 -0.92
C ASN A 105 20.42 -21.64 -1.22
N PRO A 106 20.07 -22.39 -2.26
CA PRO A 106 18.68 -22.59 -2.66
C PRO A 106 17.82 -23.24 -1.57
N ALA A 107 18.39 -24.12 -0.75
CA ALA A 107 17.69 -24.77 0.35
C ALA A 107 17.28 -23.75 1.45
N ALA A 108 18.16 -22.81 1.77
CA ALA A 108 17.87 -21.75 2.75
C ALA A 108 16.80 -20.80 2.23
N VAL A 109 16.83 -20.44 0.94
CA VAL A 109 15.82 -19.60 0.30
C VAL A 109 14.45 -20.30 0.33
N ASN A 110 14.38 -21.57 -0.02
CA ASN A 110 13.14 -22.35 0.03
C ASN A 110 12.59 -22.47 1.46
N GLU A 111 13.44 -22.67 2.44
CA GLU A 111 13.02 -22.73 3.86
C GLU A 111 12.52 -21.36 4.35
N PHE A 112 13.17 -20.27 3.95
CA PHE A 112 12.71 -18.91 4.21
C PHE A 112 11.31 -18.68 3.63
N LEU A 113 11.08 -19.02 2.35
CA LEU A 113 9.79 -18.83 1.70
C LEU A 113 8.66 -19.60 2.40
N LYS A 114 8.94 -20.86 2.83
CA LYS A 114 7.97 -21.66 3.60
C LYS A 114 7.62 -21.00 4.93
N LYS A 115 8.63 -20.52 5.67
CA LYS A 115 8.41 -19.85 6.96
C LYS A 115 7.71 -18.51 6.79
N TYR A 116 8.04 -17.78 5.73
CA TYR A 116 7.39 -16.52 5.42
C TYR A 116 5.90 -16.72 5.10
N ALA A 117 5.56 -17.69 4.23
CA ALA A 117 4.18 -18.03 3.94
C ALA A 117 3.41 -18.43 5.21
N ALA A 118 3.98 -19.32 6.02
CA ALA A 118 3.36 -19.72 7.29
C ALA A 118 3.16 -18.53 8.25
N SER A 119 4.09 -17.57 8.26
CA SER A 119 3.97 -16.35 9.07
C SER A 119 2.85 -15.45 8.57
N VAL A 120 2.69 -15.29 7.25
CA VAL A 120 1.59 -14.54 6.63
C VAL A 120 0.25 -15.17 6.97
N ASP A 121 0.13 -16.49 6.81
CA ASP A 121 -1.09 -17.24 7.15
C ASP A 121 -1.44 -17.07 8.64
N TRP A 122 -0.43 -17.18 9.51
CA TRP A 122 -0.62 -17.03 10.95
C TRP A 122 -1.10 -15.61 11.33
N VAL A 123 -0.49 -14.57 10.78
CA VAL A 123 -0.89 -13.16 11.03
C VAL A 123 -2.34 -12.94 10.63
N ASN A 124 -2.73 -13.42 9.46
CA ASN A 124 -4.09 -13.24 8.96
C ASN A 124 -5.13 -14.06 9.76
N ALA A 125 -4.73 -15.21 10.31
CA ALA A 125 -5.61 -16.06 11.14
C ALA A 125 -5.66 -15.62 12.62
N ASN A 126 -4.65 -14.91 13.12
CA ASN A 126 -4.48 -14.58 14.53
C ASN A 126 -4.24 -13.08 14.74
N THR A 127 -5.12 -12.24 14.21
CA THR A 127 -4.94 -10.78 14.15
C THR A 127 -4.66 -10.14 15.51
N ALA A 128 -5.35 -10.57 16.57
CA ALA A 128 -5.16 -10.02 17.93
C ALA A 128 -3.77 -10.36 18.51
N ASP A 129 -3.32 -11.62 18.37
CA ASP A 129 -2.00 -12.05 18.83
C ASP A 129 -0.89 -11.41 17.98
N ALA A 130 -1.09 -11.28 16.69
CA ALA A 130 -0.18 -10.56 15.79
C ALA A 130 -0.07 -9.08 16.18
N ALA A 131 -1.17 -8.43 16.48
CA ALA A 131 -1.18 -7.04 16.95
C ALA A 131 -0.43 -6.86 18.28
N ALA A 132 -0.59 -7.81 19.22
CA ALA A 132 0.17 -7.80 20.48
C ALA A 132 1.69 -7.87 20.24
N LEU A 133 2.14 -8.77 19.35
CA LEU A 133 3.56 -8.87 18.97
C LEU A 133 4.05 -7.60 18.26
N ILE A 134 3.28 -7.02 17.36
CA ILE A 134 3.60 -5.76 16.68
C ILE A 134 3.82 -4.64 17.70
N GLY A 135 2.98 -4.58 18.74
CA GLY A 135 3.13 -3.64 19.86
C GLY A 135 4.37 -3.92 20.70
N GLU A 136 4.64 -5.19 21.04
CA GLU A 136 5.82 -5.62 21.78
C GLU A 136 7.12 -5.23 21.07
N TYR A 137 7.18 -5.43 19.75
CA TYR A 137 8.32 -5.01 18.92
C TYR A 137 8.34 -3.52 18.58
N SER A 138 7.42 -2.72 19.14
CA SER A 138 7.35 -1.27 18.92
C SER A 138 7.29 -0.85 17.45
N ILE A 139 6.64 -1.65 16.61
CA ILE A 139 6.43 -1.34 15.18
C ILE A 139 5.31 -0.30 15.07
N VAL A 140 4.18 -0.56 15.74
CA VAL A 140 3.06 0.37 15.92
C VAL A 140 2.28 -0.05 17.16
N ASP A 141 1.49 0.85 17.75
CA ASP A 141 0.63 0.54 18.89
C ASP A 141 -0.26 -0.68 18.61
N ALA A 142 -0.35 -1.62 19.57
CA ALA A 142 -1.09 -2.87 19.40
C ALA A 142 -2.58 -2.64 19.05
N ALA A 143 -3.23 -1.65 19.67
CA ALA A 143 -4.64 -1.35 19.39
C ALA A 143 -4.85 -0.76 17.99
N VAL A 144 -3.85 -0.06 17.46
CA VAL A 144 -3.84 0.41 16.06
C VAL A 144 -3.58 -0.76 15.13
N ALA A 145 -2.60 -1.62 15.43
CA ALA A 145 -2.28 -2.79 14.64
C ALA A 145 -3.48 -3.73 14.48
N GLU A 146 -4.19 -4.03 15.55
CA GLU A 146 -5.36 -4.91 15.54
C GLU A 146 -6.45 -4.43 14.56
N LYS A 147 -6.69 -3.12 14.52
CA LYS A 147 -7.66 -2.50 13.60
C LYS A 147 -7.14 -2.38 12.17
N ALA A 148 -5.84 -2.19 11.99
CA ALA A 148 -5.22 -1.96 10.68
C ALA A 148 -4.96 -3.26 9.90
N LEU A 149 -4.57 -4.34 10.59
CA LEU A 149 -4.16 -5.61 9.97
C LEU A 149 -5.14 -6.16 8.93
N PRO A 150 -6.48 -6.15 9.14
CA PRO A 150 -7.43 -6.64 8.13
C PRO A 150 -7.40 -5.87 6.80
N TYR A 151 -6.83 -4.66 6.79
CA TYR A 151 -6.74 -3.78 5.63
C TYR A 151 -5.31 -3.63 5.09
N CYS A 152 -4.35 -4.36 5.67
CA CYS A 152 -2.94 -4.28 5.23
C CYS A 152 -2.65 -5.12 3.99
N ASN A 153 -3.57 -5.96 3.53
CA ASN A 153 -3.40 -6.88 2.38
C ASN A 153 -2.09 -7.66 2.44
N ILE A 154 -1.81 -8.26 3.61
CA ILE A 154 -0.60 -9.05 3.83
C ILE A 154 -0.75 -10.39 3.13
N VAL A 155 0.01 -10.59 2.05
CA VAL A 155 -0.03 -11.78 1.20
C VAL A 155 1.37 -12.32 0.93
N CYS A 156 1.45 -13.59 0.56
CA CYS A 156 2.68 -14.25 0.11
C CYS A 156 2.48 -14.76 -1.32
N LEU A 157 2.70 -13.90 -2.30
CA LEU A 157 2.68 -14.29 -3.71
C LEU A 157 4.07 -14.79 -4.11
N THR A 158 4.14 -15.99 -4.68
CA THR A 158 5.40 -16.59 -5.17
C THR A 158 5.16 -17.37 -6.47
N GLY A 159 6.23 -17.71 -7.19
CA GLY A 159 6.14 -18.56 -8.38
C GLY A 159 5.23 -17.99 -9.46
N ALA A 160 4.28 -18.81 -9.92
CA ALA A 160 3.39 -18.46 -11.02
C ALA A 160 2.49 -17.24 -10.71
N ASP A 161 1.92 -17.18 -9.52
CA ASP A 161 1.00 -16.11 -9.12
C ASP A 161 1.70 -14.74 -9.11
N LEU A 162 2.95 -14.69 -8.62
CA LEU A 162 3.75 -13.46 -8.67
C LEU A 162 4.15 -13.09 -10.10
N LEU A 163 4.50 -14.10 -10.93
CA LEU A 163 4.85 -13.88 -12.34
C LEU A 163 3.67 -13.42 -13.19
N GLU A 164 2.45 -13.73 -12.80
CA GLU A 164 1.23 -13.26 -13.46
C GLU A 164 0.92 -11.80 -13.06
N ALA A 165 0.94 -11.48 -11.77
CA ALA A 165 0.48 -10.19 -11.26
C ALA A 165 1.53 -9.07 -11.36
N LEU A 166 2.82 -9.36 -11.09
CA LEU A 166 3.87 -8.34 -10.96
C LEU A 166 4.23 -7.64 -12.28
N PRO A 167 4.35 -8.32 -13.44
CA PRO A 167 4.75 -7.66 -14.68
C PRO A 167 3.79 -6.54 -15.10
N GLY A 168 2.48 -6.76 -15.03
CA GLY A 168 1.49 -5.74 -15.37
C GLY A 168 1.58 -4.52 -14.45
N TYR A 169 1.79 -4.73 -13.15
CA TYR A 169 2.02 -3.63 -12.22
C TYR A 169 3.29 -2.83 -12.53
N LEU A 170 4.39 -3.51 -12.84
CA LEU A 170 5.65 -2.85 -13.23
C LEU A 170 5.50 -2.07 -14.55
N GLU A 171 4.71 -2.56 -15.48
CA GLU A 171 4.41 -1.87 -16.74
C GLU A 171 3.63 -0.57 -16.50
N VAL A 172 2.62 -0.60 -15.61
CA VAL A 172 1.91 0.62 -15.19
C VAL A 172 2.87 1.63 -14.58
N LEU A 173 3.72 1.22 -13.64
CA LEU A 173 4.70 2.11 -13.01
C LEU A 173 5.69 2.68 -14.03
N TYR A 174 6.17 1.86 -14.95
CA TYR A 174 7.09 2.27 -16.00
C TYR A 174 6.46 3.32 -16.92
N ASN A 175 5.24 3.11 -17.35
CA ASN A 175 4.51 4.05 -18.20
C ASN A 175 4.25 5.37 -17.45
N CYS A 176 3.86 5.33 -16.18
CA CYS A 176 3.70 6.54 -15.37
C CYS A 176 5.01 7.33 -15.24
N LEU A 177 6.16 6.64 -15.09
CA LEU A 177 7.47 7.28 -14.99
C LEU A 177 7.89 7.98 -16.29
N LEU A 178 7.56 7.41 -17.45
CA LEU A 178 7.87 8.00 -18.76
C LEU A 178 7.07 9.30 -19.00
N TYR A 179 5.85 9.39 -18.51
CA TYR A 179 5.03 10.59 -18.63
C TYR A 179 5.44 11.71 -17.65
N THR A 180 6.18 11.38 -16.59
CA THR A 180 6.61 12.35 -15.56
C THR A 180 8.08 12.75 -15.68
N SER A 181 8.84 12.17 -16.61
CA SER A 181 10.21 12.61 -16.90
C SER A 181 10.20 13.81 -17.85
N PRO A 182 10.87 14.92 -17.51
CA PRO A 182 10.99 16.10 -18.38
C PRO A 182 11.79 15.81 -19.64
#